data_97f03ea479078f4e38508fd3fdd4eaf4
#
_entry.id   97f03ea479078f4e38508fd3fdd4eaf4
#
_cell.length_a   1.000
_cell.length_b   1.000
_cell.length_c   1.000
_cell.angle_alpha   90.00
_cell.angle_beta   90.00
_cell.angle_gamma   90.00
#
_symmetry.space_group_name_H-M   'P 1'
#
loop_
_entity.id
_entity.type
_entity.pdbx_description
1 polymer ?
#
loop_
_entity_poly.entity_id
_entity_poly.type
_entity_poly.pdbx_seq_one_letter_code
_entity_poly.pdbx_strand_id
1 'polypeptide(L)'
;IYTRTIMKHYPEINKIGIALLFLVGLASCTTTTIDEFRQGETGIENNESVVILGRRQASDYETRSEFVDCVGERMTRGDDAISIVPEQEFVDAMFPWFEPRTAPLRTRDLERLMTEDVVADRMTEFGIRYIVWLDGFTETTDRSGSISCTIGPGGAGCFGFGSWEDDANFDARVWDVGSLSNVGTISTDATGQSYLPALVIPIPLIARVEANACSRLATQLKEFVNGS
;
A
#
# COMPACT_ATOMS: atom_id res chain seq x y z
N ILE A 1 -23.73 -65.35 -18.32
CA ILE A 1 -23.93 -64.97 -16.93
C ILE A 1 -22.65 -64.29 -16.46
N TYR A 2 -22.49 -62.98 -16.67
CA TYR A 2 -21.64 -62.09 -15.85
C TYR A 2 -21.78 -60.70 -16.40
N THR A 3 -22.79 -60.00 -15.95
CA THR A 3 -22.88 -58.54 -16.19
C THR A 3 -23.74 -57.94 -15.09
N ARG A 4 -23.12 -57.31 -14.12
CA ARG A 4 -23.69 -56.22 -13.29
C ARG A 4 -22.87 -56.08 -12.03
N THR A 5 -21.94 -55.15 -12.00
CA THR A 5 -21.61 -54.37 -10.80
C THR A 5 -20.48 -53.38 -11.12
N ILE A 6 -20.73 -52.37 -11.92
CA ILE A 6 -19.90 -51.18 -11.94
C ILE A 6 -20.84 -50.01 -12.29
N MET A 7 -21.41 -49.38 -11.32
CA MET A 7 -21.95 -47.99 -11.40
C MET A 7 -22.66 -47.62 -10.11
N LYS A 8 -21.91 -47.20 -9.13
CA LYS A 8 -22.53 -46.50 -7.98
C LYS A 8 -21.51 -45.68 -7.16
N HIS A 9 -20.67 -44.88 -7.79
CA HIS A 9 -19.74 -44.01 -7.02
C HIS A 9 -19.47 -42.65 -7.64
N TYR A 10 -20.41 -42.07 -8.39
CA TYR A 10 -20.18 -40.79 -9.08
C TYR A 10 -20.98 -39.55 -8.62
N PRO A 11 -21.84 -39.53 -7.57
CA PRO A 11 -22.50 -38.29 -7.19
C PRO A 11 -21.79 -37.45 -6.11
N GLU A 12 -20.88 -38.04 -5.33
CA GLU A 12 -20.30 -37.34 -4.16
C GLU A 12 -19.13 -36.38 -4.55
N ILE A 13 -18.32 -36.75 -5.53
CA ILE A 13 -17.18 -35.95 -5.98
C ILE A 13 -17.64 -34.66 -6.63
N ASN A 14 -18.78 -34.66 -7.31
CA ASN A 14 -19.32 -33.47 -7.98
C ASN A 14 -19.88 -32.42 -7.00
N LYS A 15 -20.41 -32.86 -5.86
CA LYS A 15 -20.90 -31.96 -4.81
C LYS A 15 -19.77 -31.26 -4.05
N ILE A 16 -18.66 -31.98 -3.80
CA ILE A 16 -17.46 -31.42 -3.17
C ILE A 16 -16.76 -30.44 -4.12
N GLY A 17 -16.68 -30.78 -5.42
CA GLY A 17 -16.13 -29.90 -6.45
C GLY A 17 -16.92 -28.61 -6.62
N ILE A 18 -18.26 -28.69 -6.59
CA ILE A 18 -19.14 -27.51 -6.69
C ILE A 18 -19.06 -26.63 -5.41
N ALA A 19 -18.98 -27.25 -4.23
CA ALA A 19 -18.79 -26.53 -2.98
C ALA A 19 -17.42 -25.84 -2.91
N LEU A 20 -16.36 -26.48 -3.41
CA LEU A 20 -15.03 -25.88 -3.50
C LEU A 20 -14.97 -24.72 -4.52
N LEU A 21 -15.70 -24.85 -5.65
CA LEU A 21 -15.81 -23.78 -6.65
C LEU A 21 -16.57 -22.55 -6.12
N PHE A 22 -17.57 -22.77 -5.27
CA PHE A 22 -18.32 -21.69 -4.61
C PHE A 22 -17.47 -20.97 -3.53
N LEU A 23 -16.55 -21.66 -2.86
CA LEU A 23 -15.64 -21.02 -1.89
C LEU A 23 -14.59 -20.12 -2.55
N VAL A 24 -14.18 -20.43 -3.79
CA VAL A 24 -13.19 -19.60 -4.53
C VAL A 24 -13.82 -18.32 -5.10
N GLY A 25 -15.14 -18.28 -5.26
CA GLY A 25 -15.88 -17.10 -5.78
C GLY A 25 -16.10 -15.97 -4.78
N LEU A 26 -15.75 -16.13 -3.51
CA LEU A 26 -15.83 -15.09 -2.46
C LEU A 26 -14.49 -14.36 -2.30
N ALA A 27 -13.75 -14.17 -3.38
CA ALA A 27 -12.58 -13.31 -3.35
C ALA A 27 -13.03 -11.90 -2.97
N SER A 28 -12.57 -11.42 -1.82
CA SER A 28 -12.76 -10.04 -1.36
C SER A 28 -12.29 -9.09 -2.45
N CYS A 29 -13.21 -8.36 -3.08
CA CYS A 29 -12.90 -7.41 -4.14
C CYS A 29 -12.37 -6.13 -3.49
N THR A 30 -11.21 -5.66 -3.96
CA THR A 30 -10.70 -4.32 -3.67
C THR A 30 -10.82 -3.47 -4.92
N THR A 31 -11.40 -2.30 -4.80
CA THR A 31 -11.43 -1.28 -5.85
C THR A 31 -10.36 -0.26 -5.55
N THR A 32 -9.59 0.16 -6.55
CA THR A 32 -8.56 1.20 -6.39
C THR A 32 -8.68 2.20 -7.53
N THR A 33 -8.79 3.47 -7.19
CA THR A 33 -8.80 4.61 -8.09
C THR A 33 -7.50 5.38 -7.93
N ILE A 34 -6.96 5.89 -9.02
CA ILE A 34 -5.76 6.73 -9.04
C ILE A 34 -6.06 8.00 -9.82
N ASP A 35 -5.73 9.13 -9.22
CA ASP A 35 -5.76 10.44 -9.83
C ASP A 35 -4.35 11.01 -9.87
N GLU A 36 -3.92 11.47 -11.04
CA GLU A 36 -2.62 12.10 -11.24
C GLU A 36 -2.78 13.55 -11.69
N PHE A 37 -2.10 14.45 -11.02
CA PHE A 37 -1.99 15.85 -11.40
C PHE A 37 -0.55 16.24 -11.62
N ARG A 38 -0.17 16.48 -12.87
CA ARG A 38 1.18 16.82 -13.30
C ARG A 38 1.31 18.33 -13.46
N GLN A 39 2.35 18.94 -12.85
CA GLN A 39 2.63 20.38 -12.90
C GLN A 39 3.90 20.70 -13.71
N GLY A 40 4.74 19.72 -13.96
CA GLY A 40 5.99 19.86 -14.69
C GLY A 40 6.37 18.59 -15.44
N GLU A 41 7.33 18.72 -16.34
CA GLU A 41 7.96 17.57 -16.97
C GLU A 41 8.82 16.84 -15.93
N THR A 42 8.81 15.51 -16.00
CA THR A 42 9.59 14.64 -15.14
C THR A 42 10.50 13.74 -15.99
N GLY A 43 11.53 13.21 -15.36
CA GLY A 43 12.48 12.29 -15.94
C GLY A 43 13.56 12.01 -14.91
N ILE A 44 14.07 10.79 -14.87
CA ILE A 44 15.12 10.38 -13.96
C ILE A 44 16.24 9.69 -14.73
N GLU A 45 17.50 9.99 -14.40
CA GLU A 45 18.67 9.39 -15.00
C GLU A 45 19.19 8.20 -14.16
N ASN A 46 19.99 7.33 -14.75
CA ASN A 46 20.50 6.10 -14.09
C ASN A 46 21.32 6.35 -12.81
N ASN A 47 21.89 7.54 -12.66
CA ASN A 47 22.70 7.93 -11.49
C ASN A 47 21.88 8.77 -10.48
N GLU A 48 20.61 8.97 -10.72
CA GLU A 48 19.72 9.71 -9.85
C GLU A 48 18.87 8.76 -9.01
N SER A 49 18.41 9.25 -7.87
CA SER A 49 17.64 8.48 -6.88
C SER A 49 16.40 9.24 -6.45
N VAL A 50 15.44 8.49 -5.92
CA VAL A 50 14.25 9.02 -5.27
C VAL A 50 14.30 8.65 -3.79
N VAL A 51 13.89 9.57 -2.92
CA VAL A 51 13.58 9.26 -1.53
C VAL A 51 12.08 9.39 -1.31
N ILE A 52 11.51 8.43 -0.60
CA ILE A 52 10.10 8.42 -0.22
C ILE A 52 10.02 8.63 1.27
N LEU A 53 9.32 9.68 1.69
CA LEU A 53 9.19 10.09 3.09
C LEU A 53 7.72 10.05 3.51
N GLY A 54 7.42 9.33 4.58
CA GLY A 54 6.10 9.35 5.20
C GLY A 54 5.88 10.62 6.02
N ARG A 55 4.71 11.24 5.90
CA ARG A 55 4.36 12.34 6.80
C ARG A 55 4.07 11.80 8.19
N ARG A 56 4.89 12.25 9.14
CA ARG A 56 4.79 11.92 10.56
C ARG A 56 4.55 13.21 11.34
N GLN A 57 3.29 13.64 11.41
CA GLN A 57 2.89 14.69 12.32
C GLN A 57 2.32 14.04 13.59
N ALA A 58 2.42 14.71 14.73
CA ALA A 58 1.91 14.23 16.02
C ALA A 58 0.35 14.25 16.05
N SER A 59 -0.26 13.49 15.16
CA SER A 59 -1.71 13.31 15.04
C SER A 59 -2.01 11.82 14.85
N ASP A 60 -3.26 11.42 15.06
CA ASP A 60 -3.72 10.04 14.89
C ASP A 60 -3.66 9.54 13.43
N TYR A 61 -3.23 10.38 12.49
CA TYR A 61 -3.16 10.13 11.04
C TYR A 61 -1.70 10.18 10.56
N GLU A 62 -0.88 9.29 11.06
CA GLU A 62 0.52 9.16 10.66
C GLU A 62 0.64 8.13 9.54
N THR A 63 1.35 8.50 8.46
CA THR A 63 1.65 7.54 7.40
C THR A 63 2.58 6.46 7.94
N ARG A 64 2.15 5.21 7.88
CA ARG A 64 2.88 4.07 8.42
C ARG A 64 4.15 3.80 7.65
N SER A 65 5.25 3.51 8.36
CA SER A 65 6.54 3.17 7.74
C SER A 65 6.44 1.96 6.81
N GLU A 66 5.62 0.95 7.17
CA GLU A 66 5.43 -0.25 6.36
C GLU A 66 4.81 0.06 5.00
N PHE A 67 3.99 1.12 4.89
CA PHE A 67 3.45 1.56 3.61
C PHE A 67 4.52 2.26 2.77
N VAL A 68 5.34 3.12 3.38
CA VAL A 68 6.48 3.79 2.73
C VAL A 68 7.45 2.75 2.17
N ASP A 69 7.84 1.77 3.00
CA ASP A 69 8.71 0.67 2.61
C ASP A 69 8.11 -0.16 1.47
N CYS A 70 6.80 -0.46 1.53
CA CYS A 70 6.10 -1.19 0.48
C CYS A 70 6.18 -0.47 -0.88
N VAL A 71 5.95 0.85 -0.89
CA VAL A 71 6.02 1.66 -2.12
C VAL A 71 7.47 1.68 -2.65
N GLY A 72 8.45 1.95 -1.79
CA GLY A 72 9.87 1.95 -2.14
C GLY A 72 10.33 0.62 -2.73
N GLU A 73 10.06 -0.50 -2.06
CA GLU A 73 10.42 -1.82 -2.55
C GLU A 73 9.80 -2.16 -3.92
N ARG A 74 8.57 -1.71 -4.18
CA ARG A 74 7.93 -1.96 -5.47
C ARG A 74 8.52 -1.12 -6.58
N MET A 75 8.94 0.10 -6.29
CA MET A 75 9.60 0.96 -7.26
C MET A 75 10.99 0.43 -7.67
N THR A 76 11.67 -0.33 -6.80
CA THR A 76 12.97 -0.96 -7.12
C THR A 76 12.87 -2.24 -7.97
N ARG A 77 11.66 -2.69 -8.34
CA ARG A 77 11.46 -3.96 -9.06
C ARG A 77 11.08 -3.72 -10.53
N GLY A 78 11.45 -4.67 -11.40
CA GLY A 78 11.09 -4.66 -12.83
C GLY A 78 12.18 -4.02 -13.71
N ASP A 79 11.89 -3.94 -15.01
CA ASP A 79 12.84 -3.42 -16.01
C ASP A 79 12.98 -1.89 -15.95
N ASP A 80 11.98 -1.23 -15.38
CA ASP A 80 11.87 0.21 -15.13
C ASP A 80 12.20 0.59 -13.68
N ALA A 81 13.02 -0.22 -13.00
CA ALA A 81 13.39 -0.03 -11.60
C ALA A 81 14.03 1.34 -11.34
N ILE A 82 13.58 1.98 -10.26
CA ILE A 82 14.10 3.27 -9.80
C ILE A 82 15.03 3.04 -8.62
N SER A 83 16.14 3.79 -8.56
CA SER A 83 17.00 3.83 -7.38
C SER A 83 16.29 4.53 -6.23
N ILE A 84 16.06 3.82 -5.13
CA ILE A 84 15.37 4.36 -3.95
C ILE A 84 16.36 4.41 -2.78
N VAL A 85 16.47 5.59 -2.18
CA VAL A 85 17.15 5.74 -0.88
C VAL A 85 16.16 5.42 0.22
N PRO A 86 16.46 4.45 1.11
CA PRO A 86 15.58 4.11 2.22
C PRO A 86 15.31 5.31 3.14
N GLU A 87 14.05 5.47 3.58
CA GLU A 87 13.62 6.61 4.41
C GLU A 87 14.53 6.80 5.64
N GLN A 88 14.78 5.72 6.39
CA GLN A 88 15.58 5.79 7.61
C GLN A 88 17.02 6.21 7.32
N GLU A 89 17.64 5.68 6.27
CA GLU A 89 19.01 6.03 5.87
C GLU A 89 19.11 7.51 5.50
N PHE A 90 18.12 8.01 4.75
CA PHE A 90 18.06 9.42 4.38
C PHE A 90 17.86 10.33 5.58
N VAL A 91 16.89 10.02 6.46
CA VAL A 91 16.61 10.83 7.65
C VAL A 91 17.81 10.88 8.59
N ASP A 92 18.46 9.75 8.85
CA ASP A 92 19.65 9.67 9.69
C ASP A 92 20.82 10.51 9.10
N ALA A 93 21.04 10.41 7.79
CA ALA A 93 22.08 11.19 7.12
C ALA A 93 21.78 12.67 7.08
N MET A 94 20.51 13.04 6.98
CA MET A 94 20.03 14.43 6.91
C MET A 94 19.69 15.02 8.28
N PHE A 95 20.05 14.35 9.39
CA PHE A 95 19.83 14.90 10.72
C PHE A 95 20.52 16.25 10.90
N PRO A 96 19.85 17.28 11.51
CA PRO A 96 18.50 17.28 12.08
C PRO A 96 17.39 17.83 11.16
N TRP A 97 17.65 18.02 9.87
CA TRP A 97 16.76 18.79 8.97
C TRP A 97 15.52 18.02 8.50
N PHE A 98 15.56 16.68 8.48
CA PHE A 98 14.45 15.85 8.01
C PHE A 98 13.78 15.04 9.12
N GLU A 99 14.03 15.38 10.36
CA GLU A 99 13.27 14.85 11.49
C GLU A 99 11.78 15.24 11.41
N PRO A 100 10.83 14.48 11.98
CA PRO A 100 9.40 14.75 11.87
C PRO A 100 8.96 16.18 12.23
N ARG A 101 9.72 16.87 13.09
CA ARG A 101 9.42 18.24 13.51
C ARG A 101 10.11 19.33 12.68
N THR A 102 11.16 18.97 11.98
CA THR A 102 12.02 19.94 11.25
C THR A 102 11.94 19.76 9.75
N ALA A 103 11.42 18.62 9.28
CA ALA A 103 11.27 18.33 7.87
C ALA A 103 10.49 19.43 7.12
N PRO A 104 10.90 19.78 5.90
CA PRO A 104 10.25 20.81 5.12
C PRO A 104 8.83 20.39 4.74
N LEU A 105 7.85 21.27 5.01
CA LEU A 105 6.44 21.03 4.68
C LEU A 105 6.05 21.60 3.31
N ARG A 106 6.88 22.47 2.75
CA ARG A 106 6.66 23.16 1.47
C ARG A 106 7.96 23.28 0.71
N THR A 107 7.89 23.36 -0.60
CA THR A 107 9.06 23.53 -1.48
C THR A 107 9.95 24.70 -1.11
N ARG A 108 9.37 25.83 -0.69
CA ARG A 108 10.16 27.00 -0.22
C ARG A 108 10.94 26.73 1.08
N ASP A 109 10.50 25.80 1.90
CA ASP A 109 11.24 25.40 3.10
C ASP A 109 12.42 24.49 2.69
N LEU A 110 12.23 23.63 1.68
CA LEU A 110 13.31 22.88 1.04
C LEU A 110 14.31 23.85 0.35
N GLU A 111 13.84 24.85 -0.40
CA GLU A 111 14.69 25.87 -1.02
C GLU A 111 15.61 26.54 0.00
N ARG A 112 15.07 26.88 1.18
CA ARG A 112 15.87 27.44 2.28
C ARG A 112 16.90 26.44 2.81
N LEU A 113 16.52 25.16 2.98
CA LEU A 113 17.46 24.13 3.43
C LEU A 113 18.60 23.91 2.42
N MET A 114 18.33 23.99 1.14
CA MET A 114 19.34 23.84 0.08
C MET A 114 20.35 25.01 0.04
N THR A 115 20.15 26.09 0.81
CA THR A 115 21.17 27.12 1.00
C THR A 115 22.24 26.72 2.03
N GLU A 116 22.00 25.67 2.79
CA GLU A 116 22.99 25.11 3.72
C GLU A 116 23.90 24.13 2.95
N ASP A 117 25.18 24.42 2.83
CA ASP A 117 26.16 23.65 2.06
C ASP A 117 26.10 22.15 2.43
N VAL A 118 26.00 21.82 3.72
CA VAL A 118 25.93 20.43 4.21
C VAL A 118 24.71 19.68 3.67
N VAL A 119 23.57 20.37 3.55
CA VAL A 119 22.33 19.76 3.01
C VAL A 119 22.48 19.53 1.51
N ALA A 120 22.95 20.54 0.79
CA ALA A 120 23.15 20.48 -0.66
C ALA A 120 24.16 19.39 -1.04
N ASP A 121 25.30 19.30 -0.31
CA ASP A 121 26.32 18.28 -0.52
C ASP A 121 25.76 16.88 -0.31
N ARG A 122 24.99 16.65 0.75
CA ARG A 122 24.37 15.35 1.02
C ARG A 122 23.31 14.97 0.00
N MET A 123 22.46 15.90 -0.41
CA MET A 123 21.49 15.65 -1.50
C MET A 123 22.20 15.20 -2.77
N THR A 124 23.34 15.82 -3.07
CA THR A 124 24.19 15.46 -4.22
C THR A 124 24.86 14.09 -4.03
N GLU A 125 25.36 13.79 -2.84
CA GLU A 125 26.00 12.50 -2.51
C GLU A 125 25.03 11.34 -2.70
N PHE A 126 23.78 11.48 -2.27
CA PHE A 126 22.72 10.50 -2.49
C PHE A 126 22.15 10.52 -3.91
N GLY A 127 22.51 11.49 -4.73
CA GLY A 127 21.97 11.66 -6.07
C GLY A 127 20.46 11.91 -6.07
N ILE A 128 19.92 12.60 -5.04
CA ILE A 128 18.47 12.79 -4.91
C ILE A 128 17.94 13.70 -6.02
N ARG A 129 17.15 13.12 -6.91
CA ARG A 129 16.41 13.85 -7.94
C ARG A 129 15.03 14.26 -7.45
N TYR A 130 14.30 13.31 -6.84
CA TYR A 130 12.95 13.56 -6.35
C TYR A 130 12.82 13.20 -4.88
N ILE A 131 12.08 14.06 -4.15
CA ILE A 131 11.55 13.78 -2.82
C ILE A 131 10.06 13.53 -2.98
N VAL A 132 9.59 12.35 -2.59
CA VAL A 132 8.18 11.98 -2.58
C VAL A 132 7.66 12.00 -1.15
N TRP A 133 6.74 12.92 -0.87
CA TRP A 133 6.03 12.96 0.40
C TRP A 133 4.76 12.13 0.32
N LEU A 134 4.69 11.06 1.11
CA LEU A 134 3.49 10.25 1.30
C LEU A 134 2.70 10.76 2.49
N ASP A 135 1.41 11.01 2.28
CA ASP A 135 0.46 11.46 3.29
C ASP A 135 -0.80 10.60 3.17
N GLY A 136 -1.22 9.93 4.22
CA GLY A 136 -2.41 9.10 4.17
C GLY A 136 -2.41 7.97 5.19
N PHE A 137 -3.54 7.31 5.27
CA PHE A 137 -3.80 6.24 6.22
C PHE A 137 -4.84 5.26 5.70
N THR A 138 -4.97 4.14 6.39
CA THR A 138 -6.02 3.15 6.18
C THR A 138 -6.90 3.11 7.42
N GLU A 139 -8.22 3.18 7.23
CA GLU A 139 -9.20 3.09 8.31
C GLU A 139 -10.27 2.05 8.01
N THR A 140 -10.90 1.55 9.08
CA THR A 140 -12.09 0.71 8.96
C THR A 140 -13.33 1.58 9.12
N THR A 141 -14.13 1.69 8.07
CA THR A 141 -15.26 2.63 7.98
C THR A 141 -16.60 2.00 8.37
N ASP A 142 -16.78 0.71 8.12
CA ASP A 142 -18.00 0.00 8.47
C ASP A 142 -17.70 -1.36 9.11
N ARG A 143 -18.53 -1.73 10.07
CA ARG A 143 -18.50 -3.05 10.72
C ARG A 143 -19.92 -3.54 10.95
N SER A 144 -20.18 -4.78 10.53
CA SER A 144 -21.51 -5.38 10.62
C SER A 144 -21.44 -6.86 11.01
N GLY A 145 -22.56 -7.35 11.56
CA GLY A 145 -22.71 -8.74 11.92
C GLY A 145 -22.31 -9.08 13.37
N SER A 146 -22.38 -10.36 13.70
CA SER A 146 -21.99 -10.89 15.00
C SER A 146 -21.55 -12.36 14.89
N ILE A 147 -20.60 -12.74 15.75
CA ILE A 147 -20.14 -14.12 15.90
C ILE A 147 -20.27 -14.52 17.36
N SER A 148 -20.90 -15.66 17.60
CA SER A 148 -21.06 -16.25 18.93
C SER A 148 -20.27 -17.54 19.00
N CYS A 149 -19.45 -17.69 20.03
CA CYS A 149 -18.65 -18.88 20.29
C CYS A 149 -19.12 -19.54 21.60
N THR A 150 -19.27 -20.87 21.59
CA THR A 150 -19.65 -21.63 22.75
C THR A 150 -18.68 -22.79 22.99
N ILE A 151 -18.49 -23.14 24.28
CA ILE A 151 -17.70 -24.27 24.70
C ILE A 151 -18.64 -25.18 25.52
N GLY A 152 -18.71 -26.46 25.16
CA GLY A 152 -19.56 -27.43 25.83
C GLY A 152 -18.91 -28.82 25.88
N PRO A 153 -19.60 -29.83 26.49
CA PRO A 153 -19.07 -31.18 26.61
C PRO A 153 -18.75 -31.88 25.27
N GLY A 154 -19.29 -31.39 24.16
CA GLY A 154 -19.05 -31.88 22.80
C GLY A 154 -17.95 -31.12 22.02
N GLY A 155 -17.29 -30.12 22.62
CA GLY A 155 -16.26 -29.29 22.00
C GLY A 155 -16.58 -27.80 22.01
N ALA A 156 -15.73 -27.03 21.32
CA ALA A 156 -15.89 -25.60 21.11
C ALA A 156 -16.29 -25.30 19.64
N GLY A 157 -17.17 -24.34 19.42
CA GLY A 157 -17.56 -23.94 18.09
C GLY A 157 -18.07 -22.49 18.03
N CYS A 158 -17.86 -21.83 16.90
CA CYS A 158 -18.35 -20.49 16.62
C CYS A 158 -19.35 -20.50 15.48
N PHE A 159 -20.41 -19.69 15.61
CA PHE A 159 -21.43 -19.52 14.59
C PHE A 159 -21.72 -18.02 14.41
N GLY A 160 -21.85 -17.61 13.17
CA GLY A 160 -22.19 -16.24 12.83
C GLY A 160 -21.49 -15.73 11.58
N PHE A 161 -21.62 -14.44 11.36
CA PHE A 161 -21.02 -13.75 10.23
C PHE A 161 -20.63 -12.34 10.67
N GLY A 162 -19.44 -11.91 10.29
CA GLY A 162 -18.96 -10.56 10.44
C GLY A 162 -18.47 -10.03 9.10
N SER A 163 -18.61 -8.72 8.90
CA SER A 163 -18.02 -8.01 7.77
C SER A 163 -17.52 -6.65 8.22
N TRP A 164 -16.49 -6.16 7.55
CA TRP A 164 -16.00 -4.79 7.72
C TRP A 164 -15.46 -4.28 6.39
N GLU A 165 -15.51 -2.96 6.23
CA GLU A 165 -14.95 -2.26 5.09
C GLU A 165 -13.72 -1.48 5.53
N ASP A 166 -12.64 -1.59 4.76
CA ASP A 166 -11.42 -0.84 4.95
C ASP A 166 -11.23 0.12 3.78
N ASP A 167 -10.94 1.38 4.08
CA ASP A 167 -10.64 2.44 3.13
C ASP A 167 -9.21 2.92 3.35
N ALA A 168 -8.47 3.04 2.26
CA ALA A 168 -7.09 3.55 2.26
C ALA A 168 -7.00 4.74 1.31
N ASN A 169 -6.58 5.88 1.85
CA ASN A 169 -6.39 7.12 1.11
C ASN A 169 -4.95 7.58 1.26
N PHE A 170 -4.23 7.71 0.14
CA PHE A 170 -2.84 8.13 0.13
C PHE A 170 -2.58 9.16 -0.97
N ASP A 171 -1.92 10.25 -0.60
CA ASP A 171 -1.39 11.28 -1.50
C ASP A 171 0.14 11.21 -1.56
N ALA A 172 0.67 11.18 -2.76
CA ALA A 172 2.10 11.29 -3.03
C ALA A 172 2.39 12.64 -3.71
N ARG A 173 3.11 13.53 -3.02
CA ARG A 173 3.56 14.80 -3.60
C ARG A 173 5.00 14.68 -4.04
N VAL A 174 5.27 14.94 -5.31
CA VAL A 174 6.60 14.79 -5.90
C VAL A 174 7.27 16.15 -6.02
N TRP A 175 8.39 16.32 -5.31
CA TRP A 175 9.22 17.51 -5.38
C TRP A 175 10.49 17.22 -6.17
N ASP A 176 10.77 18.06 -7.14
CA ASP A 176 12.02 18.03 -7.90
C ASP A 176 13.07 18.86 -7.14
N VAL A 177 14.17 18.22 -6.75
CA VAL A 177 15.27 18.86 -6.01
C VAL A 177 16.07 19.79 -6.91
N GLY A 178 16.18 19.50 -8.21
CA GLY A 178 16.91 20.31 -9.16
C GLY A 178 16.22 21.65 -9.46
N SER A 179 14.90 21.65 -9.59
CA SER A 179 14.10 22.87 -9.82
C SER A 179 13.50 23.47 -8.53
N LEU A 180 13.66 22.80 -7.39
CA LEU A 180 13.09 23.17 -6.09
C LEU A 180 11.57 23.41 -6.15
N SER A 181 10.86 22.62 -6.93
CA SER A 181 9.44 22.81 -7.21
C SER A 181 8.63 21.52 -7.01
N ASN A 182 7.33 21.69 -6.77
CA ASN A 182 6.39 20.58 -6.83
C ASN A 182 6.08 20.29 -8.30
N VAL A 183 6.38 19.07 -8.77
CA VAL A 183 6.14 18.65 -10.15
C VAL A 183 4.85 17.86 -10.31
N GLY A 184 4.22 17.46 -9.21
CA GLY A 184 2.89 16.85 -9.27
C GLY A 184 2.46 16.16 -7.99
N THR A 185 1.25 15.63 -8.05
CA THR A 185 0.61 14.86 -6.97
C THR A 185 -0.09 13.65 -7.57
N ILE A 186 0.02 12.52 -6.90
CA ILE A 186 -0.70 11.29 -7.23
C ILE A 186 -1.52 10.91 -6.02
N SER A 187 -2.83 10.81 -6.19
CA SER A 187 -3.77 10.39 -5.16
C SER A 187 -4.24 8.96 -5.44
N THR A 188 -4.33 8.15 -4.40
CA THR A 188 -4.77 6.76 -4.49
C THR A 188 -5.84 6.51 -3.44
N ASP A 189 -7.03 6.12 -3.90
CA ASP A 189 -8.14 5.70 -3.07
C ASP A 189 -8.41 4.21 -3.29
N ALA A 190 -8.39 3.42 -2.24
CA ALA A 190 -8.67 2.00 -2.30
C ALA A 190 -9.68 1.60 -1.23
N THR A 191 -10.72 0.88 -1.64
CA THR A 191 -11.77 0.37 -0.76
C THR A 191 -11.90 -1.13 -0.93
N GLY A 192 -12.12 -1.84 0.17
CA GLY A 192 -12.30 -3.27 0.12
C GLY A 192 -13.06 -3.84 1.29
N GLN A 193 -13.91 -4.83 1.01
CA GLN A 193 -14.74 -5.46 2.01
C GLN A 193 -14.16 -6.80 2.45
N SER A 194 -14.05 -6.95 3.76
CA SER A 194 -13.56 -8.15 4.45
C SER A 194 -14.72 -8.91 5.09
N TYR A 195 -14.61 -10.24 5.16
CA TYR A 195 -15.65 -11.10 5.70
C TYR A 195 -15.08 -12.11 6.69
N LEU A 196 -15.86 -12.44 7.71
CA LEU A 196 -15.53 -13.45 8.71
C LEU A 196 -16.72 -14.40 8.90
N PRO A 197 -16.92 -15.37 7.98
CA PRO A 197 -17.88 -16.44 8.20
C PRO A 197 -17.38 -17.39 9.30
N ALA A 198 -18.26 -17.76 10.22
CA ALA A 198 -17.98 -18.70 11.28
C ALA A 198 -19.02 -19.85 11.25
N LEU A 199 -18.56 -21.03 10.81
CA LEU A 199 -19.26 -22.30 10.80
C LEU A 199 -18.39 -23.31 11.51
N VAL A 200 -18.38 -23.34 12.85
CA VAL A 200 -17.49 -24.11 13.72
C VAL A 200 -16.16 -23.39 13.96
N ILE A 201 -15.44 -23.00 12.91
CA ILE A 201 -14.19 -22.22 12.98
C ILE A 201 -14.37 -20.95 12.15
N PRO A 202 -14.05 -19.76 12.69
CA PRO A 202 -14.06 -18.52 11.91
C PRO A 202 -12.93 -18.52 10.87
N ILE A 203 -13.27 -18.24 9.62
CA ILE A 203 -12.31 -18.17 8.49
C ILE A 203 -12.29 -16.73 7.96
N PRO A 204 -11.22 -15.96 8.22
CA PRO A 204 -11.14 -14.59 7.75
C PRO A 204 -10.85 -14.54 6.24
N LEU A 205 -11.69 -13.80 5.51
CA LEU A 205 -11.52 -13.42 4.11
C LEU A 205 -11.21 -11.92 4.10
N ILE A 206 -9.93 -11.57 4.10
CA ILE A 206 -9.45 -10.20 4.31
C ILE A 206 -9.17 -9.54 2.97
N ALA A 207 -9.75 -8.34 2.76
CA ALA A 207 -9.40 -7.46 1.66
C ALA A 207 -7.97 -6.91 1.87
N ARG A 208 -7.19 -6.86 0.80
CA ARG A 208 -5.81 -6.36 0.84
C ARG A 208 -5.75 -4.91 0.37
N VAL A 209 -6.52 -4.04 1.01
CA VAL A 209 -6.73 -2.66 0.58
C VAL A 209 -5.41 -1.89 0.52
N GLU A 210 -4.66 -1.84 1.62
CA GLU A 210 -3.38 -1.14 1.72
C GLU A 210 -2.33 -1.71 0.75
N ALA A 211 -2.27 -3.04 0.58
CA ALA A 211 -1.33 -3.66 -0.35
C ALA A 211 -1.66 -3.36 -1.83
N ASN A 212 -2.95 -3.20 -2.15
CA ASN A 212 -3.39 -2.78 -3.47
C ASN A 212 -3.11 -1.30 -3.71
N ALA A 213 -3.40 -0.43 -2.73
CA ALA A 213 -3.05 0.99 -2.77
C ALA A 213 -1.54 1.17 -3.00
N CYS A 214 -0.70 0.50 -2.19
CA CYS A 214 0.75 0.50 -2.35
C CYS A 214 1.18 0.06 -3.77
N SER A 215 0.61 -1.04 -4.28
CA SER A 215 0.99 -1.56 -5.60
C SER A 215 0.67 -0.59 -6.72
N ARG A 216 -0.51 0.01 -6.69
CA ARG A 216 -0.97 0.95 -7.69
C ARG A 216 -0.21 2.26 -7.62
N LEU A 217 -0.05 2.80 -6.41
CA LEU A 217 0.71 4.04 -6.20
C LEU A 217 2.16 3.89 -6.67
N ALA A 218 2.84 2.80 -6.32
CA ALA A 218 4.21 2.55 -6.76
C ALA A 218 4.34 2.46 -8.27
N THR A 219 3.39 1.81 -8.96
CA THR A 219 3.38 1.75 -10.43
C THR A 219 3.24 3.15 -11.03
N GLN A 220 2.26 3.92 -10.54
CA GLN A 220 2.02 5.26 -11.05
C GLN A 220 3.17 6.23 -10.77
N LEU A 221 3.80 6.13 -9.57
CA LEU A 221 4.99 6.92 -9.24
C LEU A 221 6.17 6.61 -10.17
N LYS A 222 6.38 5.33 -10.53
CA LYS A 222 7.43 4.94 -11.48
C LYS A 222 7.20 5.56 -12.86
N GLU A 223 5.98 5.46 -13.38
CA GLU A 223 5.59 6.09 -14.66
C GLU A 223 5.77 7.60 -14.58
N PHE A 224 5.34 8.20 -13.47
CA PHE A 224 5.45 9.63 -13.24
C PHE A 224 6.89 10.13 -13.26
N VAL A 225 7.79 9.52 -12.47
CA VAL A 225 9.20 9.98 -12.36
C VAL A 225 10.01 9.66 -13.60
N ASN A 226 9.64 8.61 -14.38
CA ASN A 226 10.25 8.29 -15.66
C ASN A 226 9.78 9.23 -16.80
N GLY A 227 8.77 10.06 -16.58
CA GLY A 227 8.25 10.99 -17.59
C GLY A 227 7.39 10.32 -18.67
N SER A 228 6.77 9.17 -18.36
CA SER A 228 5.94 8.38 -19.28
C SER A 228 4.45 8.63 -19.06
#